data_759b92783c28d5d0f54c28bde94a5bda
#
_entry.id   759b92783c28d5d0f54c28bde94a5bda
#
_cell.length_a   1.000
_cell.length_b   1.000
_cell.length_c   1.000
_cell.angle_alpha   90.00
_cell.angle_beta   90.00
_cell.angle_gamma   90.00
#
_symmetry.space_group_name_H-M   'P 1'
#
loop_
_entity.id
_entity.type
_entity.pdbx_description
1 polymer ?
#
loop_
_entity_poly.entity_id
_entity_poly.type
_entity_poly.pdbx_seq_one_letter_code
_entity_poly.pdbx_strand_id
1 'polypeptide(L)'
;GRMTPAEVLPPDETPDAEYPIVLTTGRLLEHWHTGSMTRRSSVLDALEPEPEVHMAPETLQGLQVEPGTLVRVVTRRGEIELAARIDPKLPSGLIFVPFCFYEAPANYLTNPALDPYGKIPELKFSAARIEVPATAAE
;
A
#
# COMPACT_ATOMS: atom_id res chain seq x y z
N GLY A 1 -24.85 27.36 -8.79
CA GLY A 1 -24.71 26.00 -9.26
C GLY A 1 -25.74 25.09 -8.59
N ARG A 2 -26.15 24.04 -9.27
CA ARG A 2 -27.07 23.01 -8.73
C ARG A 2 -26.24 21.81 -8.29
N MET A 3 -26.38 21.38 -7.02
CA MET A 3 -25.80 20.14 -6.54
C MET A 3 -26.69 18.95 -6.90
N THR A 4 -26.09 17.91 -7.46
CA THR A 4 -26.77 16.66 -7.73
C THR A 4 -26.21 15.61 -6.78
N PRO A 5 -27.03 14.95 -5.94
CA PRO A 5 -26.56 13.86 -5.10
C PRO A 5 -26.06 12.71 -5.97
N ALA A 6 -24.97 12.09 -5.55
CA ALA A 6 -24.46 10.87 -6.14
C ALA A 6 -24.70 9.68 -5.20
N GLU A 7 -24.99 8.54 -5.76
CA GLU A 7 -25.04 7.28 -5.02
C GLU A 7 -23.60 6.87 -4.63
N VAL A 8 -23.43 6.47 -3.37
CA VAL A 8 -22.16 5.92 -2.90
C VAL A 8 -22.19 4.42 -3.11
N LEU A 9 -21.36 3.94 -4.01
CA LEU A 9 -21.20 2.51 -4.29
C LEU A 9 -20.07 1.94 -3.43
N PRO A 10 -20.15 0.66 -3.01
CA PRO A 10 -19.04 0.01 -2.35
C PRO A 10 -17.85 -0.14 -3.32
N PRO A 11 -16.61 -0.33 -2.79
CA PRO A 11 -15.47 -0.67 -3.63
C PRO A 11 -15.69 -2.01 -4.33
N ASP A 12 -15.05 -2.19 -5.48
CA ASP A 12 -15.18 -3.41 -6.30
C ASP A 12 -14.65 -4.66 -5.57
N GLU A 13 -13.66 -4.47 -4.71
CA GLU A 13 -13.06 -5.52 -3.91
C GLU A 13 -13.06 -5.13 -2.43
N THR A 14 -13.60 -6.01 -1.58
CA THR A 14 -13.59 -5.83 -0.11
C THR A 14 -12.75 -6.90 0.55
N PRO A 15 -12.19 -6.63 1.75
CA PRO A 15 -11.51 -7.64 2.55
C PRO A 15 -12.38 -8.86 2.83
N ASP A 16 -11.74 -10.02 2.91
CA ASP A 16 -12.34 -11.31 3.25
C ASP A 16 -11.39 -12.15 4.12
N ALA A 17 -11.73 -13.43 4.33
CA ALA A 17 -10.95 -14.31 5.19
C ALA A 17 -9.54 -14.61 4.64
N GLU A 18 -9.35 -14.57 3.33
CA GLU A 18 -8.05 -14.83 2.68
C GLU A 18 -7.20 -13.56 2.57
N TYR A 19 -7.85 -12.41 2.34
CA TYR A 19 -7.22 -11.09 2.21
C TYR A 19 -7.88 -10.11 3.19
N PRO A 20 -7.56 -10.19 4.49
CA PRO A 20 -8.32 -9.50 5.53
C PRO A 20 -8.00 -8.02 5.70
N ILE A 21 -7.03 -7.49 4.97
CA ILE A 21 -6.48 -6.14 5.15
C ILE A 21 -6.88 -5.27 3.97
N VAL A 22 -7.24 -4.02 4.23
CA VAL A 22 -7.40 -3.00 3.20
C VAL A 22 -6.03 -2.46 2.82
N LEU A 23 -5.69 -2.54 1.55
CA LEU A 23 -4.53 -1.89 0.95
C LEU A 23 -4.95 -0.56 0.33
N THR A 24 -4.30 0.52 0.71
CA THR A 24 -4.36 1.80 0.00
C THR A 24 -2.98 2.21 -0.53
N THR A 25 -2.96 2.88 -1.67
CA THR A 25 -1.72 3.39 -2.26
C THR A 25 -1.68 4.91 -2.23
N GLY A 26 -0.52 5.51 -2.27
CA GLY A 26 -0.41 6.96 -2.26
C GLY A 26 0.97 7.51 -2.56
N ARG A 27 1.09 8.82 -2.36
CA ARG A 27 2.34 9.57 -2.49
C ARG A 27 3.01 9.73 -1.15
N LEU A 28 4.33 9.83 -1.18
CA LEU A 28 5.12 10.41 -0.10
C LEU A 28 5.34 11.91 -0.37
N LEU A 29 5.64 12.66 0.67
CA LEU A 29 5.90 14.10 0.54
C LEU A 29 7.18 14.37 -0.26
N GLU A 30 8.20 13.55 -0.05
CA GLU A 30 9.55 13.66 -0.60
C GLU A 30 9.60 13.26 -2.08
N HIS A 31 8.66 12.41 -2.53
CA HIS A 31 8.68 11.86 -3.88
C HIS A 31 7.48 12.28 -4.72
N TRP A 32 7.77 12.92 -5.86
CA TRP A 32 6.76 13.32 -6.83
C TRP A 32 6.29 12.13 -7.66
N HIS A 33 5.00 11.79 -7.56
CA HIS A 33 4.36 10.69 -8.28
C HIS A 33 5.15 9.38 -8.17
N THR A 34 5.65 8.87 -9.31
CA THR A 34 6.42 7.62 -9.41
C THR A 34 7.88 7.76 -9.01
N GLY A 35 8.30 8.92 -8.51
CA GLY A 35 9.67 9.16 -8.08
C GLY A 35 10.69 9.33 -9.23
N SER A 36 10.26 9.27 -10.48
CA SER A 36 11.16 9.29 -11.65
C SER A 36 12.09 10.51 -11.74
N MET A 37 11.71 11.62 -11.13
CA MET A 37 12.55 12.82 -11.00
C MET A 37 13.14 12.95 -9.59
N THR A 38 12.32 12.86 -8.56
CA THR A 38 12.72 13.14 -7.18
C THR A 38 13.67 12.11 -6.61
N ARG A 39 13.59 10.85 -7.00
CA ARG A 39 14.55 9.81 -6.62
C ARG A 39 15.93 9.94 -7.26
N ARG A 40 16.09 10.91 -8.17
CA ARG A 40 17.42 11.34 -8.70
C ARG A 40 18.02 12.49 -7.91
N SER A 41 17.28 13.06 -6.97
CA SER A 41 17.78 14.06 -6.02
C SER A 41 18.36 13.32 -4.82
N SER A 42 19.66 13.43 -4.61
CA SER A 42 20.34 12.75 -3.50
C SER A 42 19.81 13.14 -2.13
N VAL A 43 19.29 14.35 -1.98
CA VAL A 43 18.68 14.83 -0.72
C VAL A 43 17.32 14.17 -0.49
N LEU A 44 16.44 14.16 -1.49
CA LEU A 44 15.09 13.58 -1.36
C LEU A 44 15.15 12.05 -1.25
N ASP A 45 16.04 11.42 -2.01
CA ASP A 45 16.24 9.98 -1.96
C ASP A 45 16.83 9.54 -0.60
N ALA A 46 17.67 10.37 0.02
CA ALA A 46 18.20 10.07 1.35
C ALA A 46 17.18 10.23 2.50
N LEU A 47 16.09 10.97 2.29
CA LEU A 47 15.01 11.12 3.26
C LEU A 47 14.06 9.91 3.27
N GLU A 48 13.74 9.39 2.11
CA GLU A 48 12.87 8.22 1.91
C GLU A 48 13.53 7.30 0.86
N PRO A 49 14.56 6.52 1.26
CA PRO A 49 15.41 5.78 0.32
C PRO A 49 14.81 4.45 -0.14
N GLU A 50 13.96 3.83 0.69
CA GLU A 50 13.53 2.45 0.52
C GLU A 50 12.00 2.32 0.50
N PRO A 51 11.49 1.29 -0.21
CA PRO A 51 10.07 1.00 -0.19
C PRO A 51 9.65 0.42 1.16
N GLU A 52 8.69 1.05 1.80
CA GLU A 52 8.12 0.60 3.06
C GLU A 52 6.61 0.43 2.96
N VAL A 53 6.07 -0.55 3.69
CA VAL A 53 4.63 -0.66 3.94
C VAL A 53 4.32 -0.07 5.31
N HIS A 54 3.47 0.95 5.33
CA HIS A 54 3.06 1.59 6.57
C HIS A 54 1.87 0.85 7.16
N MET A 55 1.90 0.61 8.46
CA MET A 55 0.82 -0.07 9.18
C MET A 55 0.71 0.38 10.63
N ALA A 56 -0.49 0.23 11.19
CA ALA A 56 -0.75 0.56 12.57
C ALA A 56 0.10 -0.27 13.54
N PRO A 57 0.42 0.25 14.75
CA PRO A 57 1.13 -0.52 15.78
C PRO A 57 0.47 -1.85 16.10
N GLU A 58 -0.86 -1.88 16.18
CA GLU A 58 -1.65 -3.08 16.47
C GLU A 58 -1.54 -4.13 15.37
N THR A 59 -1.40 -3.69 14.12
CA THR A 59 -1.21 -4.58 12.97
C THR A 59 0.15 -5.25 13.04
N LEU A 60 1.23 -4.48 13.30
CA LEU A 60 2.58 -5.03 13.50
C LEU A 60 2.61 -6.03 14.65
N GLN A 61 2.00 -5.67 15.79
CA GLN A 61 1.94 -6.54 16.95
C GLN A 61 1.19 -7.85 16.65
N GLY A 62 0.05 -7.77 15.95
CA GLY A 62 -0.72 -8.95 15.56
C GLY A 62 0.03 -9.90 14.62
N LEU A 63 0.91 -9.35 13.77
CA LEU A 63 1.79 -10.10 12.89
C LEU A 63 3.10 -10.58 13.57
N GLN A 64 3.37 -10.12 14.79
CA GLN A 64 4.63 -10.34 15.51
C GLN A 64 5.86 -9.85 14.72
N VAL A 65 5.73 -8.68 14.09
CA VAL A 65 6.74 -8.07 13.19
C VAL A 65 7.27 -6.81 13.83
N GLU A 66 8.59 -6.68 13.86
CA GLU A 66 9.27 -5.46 14.27
C GLU A 66 9.38 -4.47 13.08
N PRO A 67 9.37 -3.14 13.35
CA PRO A 67 9.66 -2.16 12.31
C PRO A 67 11.01 -2.45 11.62
N GLY A 68 11.05 -2.30 10.30
CA GLY A 68 12.21 -2.61 9.46
C GLY A 68 12.27 -4.08 8.99
N THR A 69 11.45 -4.97 9.53
CA THR A 69 11.38 -6.35 9.03
C THR A 69 10.83 -6.38 7.62
N LEU A 70 11.49 -7.12 6.73
CA LEU A 70 10.98 -7.36 5.38
C LEU A 70 9.74 -8.26 5.44
N VAL A 71 8.64 -7.77 4.87
CA VAL A 71 7.38 -8.49 4.77
C VAL A 71 6.91 -8.55 3.32
N ARG A 72 6.09 -9.53 3.01
CA ARG A 72 5.49 -9.65 1.69
C ARG A 72 4.03 -9.20 1.76
N VAL A 73 3.68 -8.22 0.93
CA VAL A 73 2.30 -7.78 0.72
C VAL A 73 1.75 -8.53 -0.48
N VAL A 74 0.68 -9.28 -0.28
CA VAL A 74 0.07 -10.16 -1.29
C VAL A 74 -1.36 -9.74 -1.55
N THR A 75 -1.74 -9.70 -2.83
CA THR A 75 -3.11 -9.51 -3.31
C THR A 75 -3.45 -10.61 -4.31
N ARG A 76 -4.68 -10.62 -4.82
CA ARG A 76 -5.09 -11.56 -5.89
C ARG A 76 -4.35 -11.36 -7.22
N ARG A 77 -3.63 -10.24 -7.41
CA ARG A 77 -2.93 -9.89 -8.68
C ARG A 77 -1.44 -10.13 -8.62
N GLY A 78 -0.87 -10.05 -7.45
CA GLY A 78 0.57 -10.21 -7.29
C GLY A 78 1.04 -9.94 -5.87
N GLU A 79 2.34 -9.87 -5.73
CA GLU A 79 3.02 -9.66 -4.46
C GLU A 79 4.24 -8.76 -4.64
N ILE A 80 4.60 -8.03 -3.60
CA ILE A 80 5.84 -7.26 -3.48
C ILE A 80 6.40 -7.39 -2.08
N GLU A 81 7.72 -7.21 -1.94
CA GLU A 81 8.40 -7.18 -0.64
C GLU A 81 8.73 -5.75 -0.24
N LEU A 82 8.50 -5.42 1.03
CA LEU A 82 8.64 -4.09 1.60
C LEU A 82 9.09 -4.20 3.05
N ALA A 83 9.87 -3.24 3.53
CA ALA A 83 10.13 -3.12 4.96
C ALA A 83 8.88 -2.65 5.71
N ALA A 84 8.63 -3.21 6.88
CA ALA A 84 7.50 -2.81 7.71
C ALA A 84 7.79 -1.48 8.42
N ARG A 85 6.91 -0.49 8.28
CA ARG A 85 7.00 0.81 8.95
C ARG A 85 5.79 1.04 9.85
N ILE A 86 6.07 1.44 11.08
CA ILE A 86 5.00 1.82 12.01
C ILE A 86 4.42 3.20 11.65
N ASP A 87 3.11 3.31 11.55
CA ASP A 87 2.40 4.59 11.42
C ASP A 87 1.20 4.62 12.37
N PRO A 88 1.30 5.32 13.51
CA PRO A 88 0.25 5.39 14.50
C PRO A 88 -1.00 6.18 14.04
N LYS A 89 -0.96 6.80 12.87
CA LYS A 89 -2.12 7.51 12.29
C LYS A 89 -3.00 6.60 11.45
N LEU A 90 -2.49 5.42 11.07
CA LEU A 90 -3.29 4.45 10.33
C LEU A 90 -4.21 3.66 11.26
N PRO A 91 -5.45 3.39 10.86
CA PRO A 91 -6.30 2.47 11.59
C PRO A 91 -5.83 1.02 11.42
N SER A 92 -6.08 0.20 12.44
CA SER A 92 -5.85 -1.25 12.34
C SER A 92 -6.66 -1.85 11.18
N GLY A 93 -6.05 -2.81 10.46
CA GLY A 93 -6.66 -3.43 9.28
C GLY A 93 -6.50 -2.63 7.98
N LEU A 94 -5.78 -1.50 8.02
CA LEU A 94 -5.39 -0.74 6.83
C LEU A 94 -3.86 -0.71 6.71
N ILE A 95 -3.36 -0.89 5.49
CA ILE A 95 -1.96 -0.67 5.15
C ILE A 95 -1.83 0.35 4.02
N PHE A 96 -0.75 1.11 4.05
CA PHE A 96 -0.43 2.09 3.01
C PHE A 96 0.86 1.71 2.31
N VAL A 97 0.83 1.69 0.98
CA VAL A 97 1.99 1.41 0.13
C VAL A 97 2.23 2.60 -0.79
N PRO A 98 3.41 3.25 -0.71
CA PRO A 98 3.77 4.31 -1.65
C PRO A 98 4.05 3.73 -3.04
N PHE A 99 3.71 4.50 -4.09
CA PHE A 99 3.90 4.04 -5.47
C PHE A 99 5.11 4.66 -6.18
N CYS A 100 6.02 5.27 -5.43
CA CYS A 100 7.20 5.93 -5.98
C CYS A 100 8.42 5.02 -6.16
N PHE A 101 8.34 3.76 -5.74
CA PHE A 101 9.44 2.82 -5.77
C PHE A 101 9.26 1.80 -6.89
N TYR A 102 10.16 1.78 -7.87
CA TYR A 102 10.15 0.81 -8.95
C TYR A 102 10.62 -0.58 -8.51
N GLU A 103 11.34 -0.64 -7.40
CA GLU A 103 11.81 -1.87 -6.76
C GLU A 103 10.67 -2.69 -6.16
N ALA A 104 9.62 -1.99 -5.71
CA ALA A 104 8.40 -2.57 -5.16
C ALA A 104 7.16 -1.90 -5.78
N PRO A 105 6.81 -2.23 -7.03
CA PRO A 105 5.79 -1.52 -7.79
C PRO A 105 4.39 -1.79 -7.22
N ALA A 106 3.80 -0.82 -6.52
CA ALA A 106 2.46 -0.92 -5.94
C ALA A 106 1.36 -1.33 -6.95
N ASN A 107 1.56 -1.05 -8.24
CA ASN A 107 0.61 -1.42 -9.29
C ASN A 107 0.45 -2.93 -9.49
N TYR A 108 1.37 -3.75 -9.02
CA TYR A 108 1.19 -5.22 -9.02
C TYR A 108 0.12 -5.66 -8.02
N LEU A 109 -0.24 -4.81 -7.08
CA LEU A 109 -1.18 -5.13 -6.01
C LEU A 109 -2.60 -4.61 -6.28
N THR A 110 -2.75 -3.56 -7.07
CA THR A 110 -4.03 -2.84 -7.24
C THR A 110 -5.03 -3.62 -8.09
N ASN A 111 -6.33 -3.48 -7.77
CA ASN A 111 -7.38 -4.12 -8.55
C ASN A 111 -7.57 -3.40 -9.91
N PRO A 112 -8.09 -4.10 -10.94
CA PRO A 112 -8.27 -3.55 -12.29
C PRO A 112 -9.59 -2.79 -12.48
N ALA A 113 -10.40 -2.61 -11.43
CA ALA A 113 -11.69 -1.94 -11.54
C ALA A 113 -11.55 -0.50 -12.02
N LEU A 114 -12.46 -0.11 -12.89
CA LEU A 114 -12.53 1.23 -13.47
C LEU A 114 -13.91 1.80 -13.24
N ASP A 115 -14.00 3.08 -12.88
CA ASP A 115 -15.29 3.73 -12.85
C ASP A 115 -15.96 3.71 -14.23
N PRO A 116 -17.30 3.61 -14.29
CA PRO A 116 -18.00 3.39 -15.56
C PRO A 116 -17.95 4.59 -16.52
N TYR A 117 -17.67 5.79 -16.03
CA TYR A 117 -17.71 7.03 -16.79
C TYR A 117 -16.32 7.51 -17.21
N GLY A 118 -15.49 7.89 -16.24
CA GLY A 118 -14.17 8.44 -16.46
C GLY A 118 -13.06 7.40 -16.65
N LYS A 119 -13.38 6.12 -16.43
CA LYS A 119 -12.40 5.00 -16.49
C LYS A 119 -11.22 5.21 -15.54
N ILE A 120 -11.49 5.86 -14.41
CA ILE A 120 -10.49 6.09 -13.37
C ILE A 120 -10.28 4.77 -12.60
N PRO A 121 -9.04 4.28 -12.46
CA PRO A 121 -8.77 3.04 -11.76
C PRO A 121 -8.95 3.18 -10.25
N GLU A 122 -9.44 2.12 -9.60
CA GLU A 122 -9.63 2.05 -8.16
C GLU A 122 -8.32 1.73 -7.43
N LEU A 123 -7.36 2.67 -7.48
CA LEU A 123 -6.01 2.48 -6.94
C LEU A 123 -5.92 2.58 -5.41
N LYS A 124 -7.00 3.02 -4.75
CA LYS A 124 -6.99 3.36 -3.32
C LYS A 124 -7.60 2.28 -2.43
N PHE A 125 -8.14 1.24 -3.00
CA PHE A 125 -8.81 0.19 -2.25
C PHE A 125 -8.62 -1.17 -2.92
N SER A 126 -7.92 -2.07 -2.24
CA SER A 126 -7.76 -3.47 -2.64
C SER A 126 -7.68 -4.33 -1.38
N ALA A 127 -8.09 -5.58 -1.47
CA ALA A 127 -7.91 -6.54 -0.39
C ALA A 127 -6.52 -7.17 -0.46
N ALA A 128 -5.85 -7.26 0.70
CA ALA A 128 -4.50 -7.77 0.82
C ALA A 128 -4.32 -8.65 2.06
N ARG A 129 -3.23 -9.40 2.07
CA ARG A 129 -2.68 -10.03 3.28
C ARG A 129 -1.19 -9.74 3.38
N ILE A 130 -0.65 -9.88 4.57
CA ILE A 130 0.79 -9.78 4.83
C ILE A 130 1.31 -11.15 5.19
N GLU A 131 2.38 -11.54 4.52
CA GLU A 131 3.16 -12.74 4.83
C GLU A 131 4.50 -12.31 5.42
N VAL A 132 4.85 -12.93 6.54
CA VAL A 132 6.17 -12.77 7.14
C VAL A 132 7.03 -13.90 6.59
N PRO A 133 8.09 -13.63 5.81
CA PRO A 133 8.99 -14.67 5.36
C PRO A 133 9.54 -15.44 6.57
N ALA A 134 9.50 -16.75 6.51
CA ALA A 134 10.17 -17.54 7.54
C ALA A 134 11.65 -17.11 7.56
N THR A 135 12.11 -16.58 8.69
CA THR A 135 13.53 -16.32 8.90
C THR A 135 14.25 -17.62 8.65
N ALA A 136 15.12 -17.67 7.65
CA ALA A 136 15.99 -18.82 7.49
C ALA A 136 16.74 -18.94 8.80
N ALA A 137 16.45 -19.99 9.56
CA ALA A 137 17.19 -20.30 10.77
C ALA A 137 18.62 -20.61 10.31
N GLU A 138 19.55 -19.71 10.60
CA GLU A 138 20.98 -19.97 10.54
C GLU A 138 21.40 -20.98 11.60
#